data_1ea12b15b749dc92b8d1282720159c43
#
_entry.id   1ea12b15b749dc92b8d1282720159c43
#
_cell.length_a   1.000
_cell.length_b   1.000
_cell.length_c   1.000
_cell.angle_alpha   90.00
_cell.angle_beta   90.00
_cell.angle_gamma   90.00
#
_symmetry.space_group_name_H-M   'P 1'
#
loop_
_entity.id
_entity.type
_entity.pdbx_description
1 polymer ?
#
loop_
_entity_poly.entity_id
_entity_poly.type
_entity_poly.pdbx_seq_one_letter_code
_entity_poly.pdbx_strand_id
1 'polypeptide(L)'
;MRSIRTGTALLSGLMLLGIATTAEAQWADRRVTIEARGGLNVPTFDISDAVDAGPSFGVGAAVQFAPKLWLMGDVDLGFHSGTNLVGGGEGPDVNVYHYVAKLGYELLSEGQSPWSVIVNAGAGALTFDVDGAGSNTYPAINVGAKIGYRLSPRVHLLLSPQGDIAFTDDDEVGTSNAWVWPFTAGIRIGL
;
A
#
# COMPACT_ATOMS: atom_id res chain seq x y z
N MET A 1 -15.59 25.91 -20.86
CA MET A 1 -16.30 25.62 -19.59
C MET A 1 -15.49 24.53 -18.88
N ARG A 2 -14.67 24.91 -17.90
CA ARG A 2 -13.86 23.95 -17.11
C ARG A 2 -14.69 23.54 -15.91
N SER A 3 -15.06 22.27 -15.84
CA SER A 3 -15.77 21.66 -14.69
C SER A 3 -14.76 21.31 -13.60
N ILE A 4 -14.93 21.94 -12.45
CA ILE A 4 -14.19 21.66 -11.21
C ILE A 4 -14.68 20.32 -10.66
N ARG A 5 -13.87 19.27 -10.73
CA ARG A 5 -14.09 17.97 -10.08
C ARG A 5 -13.05 17.68 -8.99
N THR A 6 -12.78 18.63 -8.10
CA THR A 6 -11.76 18.48 -7.04
C THR A 6 -12.37 18.26 -5.64
N GLY A 7 -13.62 17.86 -5.51
CA GLY A 7 -14.31 17.84 -4.22
C GLY A 7 -14.46 16.49 -3.51
N THR A 8 -14.22 15.36 -4.15
CA THR A 8 -14.68 14.06 -3.62
C THR A 8 -13.63 13.25 -2.88
N ALA A 9 -12.34 13.50 -3.08
CA ALA A 9 -11.26 12.73 -2.47
C ALA A 9 -11.00 13.06 -0.99
N LEU A 10 -11.36 14.27 -0.54
CA LEU A 10 -11.12 14.71 0.84
C LEU A 10 -12.17 14.21 1.86
N LEU A 11 -13.36 13.81 1.42
CA LEU A 11 -14.39 13.32 2.35
C LEU A 11 -14.17 11.87 2.80
N SER A 12 -13.50 11.04 2.02
CA SER A 12 -13.28 9.63 2.37
C SER A 12 -12.25 9.44 3.49
N GLY A 13 -11.30 10.37 3.62
CA GLY A 13 -10.29 10.32 4.68
C GLY A 13 -10.80 10.70 6.07
N LEU A 14 -11.84 11.55 6.15
CA LEU A 14 -12.38 11.99 7.45
C LEU A 14 -13.35 10.98 8.08
N MET A 15 -13.97 10.09 7.31
CA MET A 15 -14.88 9.08 7.87
C MET A 15 -14.16 7.98 8.67
N LEU A 16 -12.89 7.72 8.42
CA LEU A 16 -12.11 6.74 9.19
C LEU A 16 -11.72 7.25 10.59
N LEU A 17 -11.65 8.55 10.80
CA LEU A 17 -11.35 9.15 12.11
C LEU A 17 -12.58 9.25 13.04
N GLY A 18 -13.79 9.24 12.48
CA GLY A 18 -15.05 9.39 13.26
C GLY A 18 -15.54 8.11 13.95
N ILE A 19 -15.02 6.94 13.60
CA ILE A 19 -15.43 5.65 14.21
C ILE A 19 -14.67 5.36 15.51
N ALA A 20 -13.62 6.12 15.81
CA ALA A 20 -12.75 5.88 16.96
C ALA A 20 -13.37 6.23 18.33
N THR A 21 -14.45 7.01 18.40
CA THR A 21 -14.90 7.62 19.66
C THR A 21 -16.02 6.89 20.41
N THR A 22 -16.62 5.85 19.85
CA THR A 22 -17.73 5.11 20.52
C THR A 22 -17.40 3.66 20.90
N ALA A 23 -16.18 3.19 20.62
CA ALA A 23 -15.76 1.81 20.89
C ALA A 23 -14.80 1.66 22.07
N GLU A 24 -14.60 2.69 22.89
CA GLU A 24 -13.55 2.73 23.92
C GLU A 24 -13.61 1.60 24.97
N ALA A 25 -14.78 1.03 25.24
CA ALA A 25 -14.91 0.03 26.31
C ALA A 25 -14.59 -1.43 25.88
N GLN A 26 -14.52 -1.73 24.57
CA GLN A 26 -14.21 -3.08 24.08
C GLN A 26 -12.83 -3.22 23.43
N TRP A 27 -12.09 -2.11 23.27
CA TRP A 27 -10.83 -2.05 22.54
C TRP A 27 -9.60 -1.99 23.46
N ALA A 28 -9.78 -1.90 24.78
CA ALA A 28 -8.71 -1.67 25.74
C ALA A 28 -7.58 -2.72 25.74
N ASP A 29 -7.86 -3.94 25.23
CA ASP A 29 -6.85 -5.03 25.13
C ASP A 29 -6.35 -5.27 23.70
N ARG A 30 -6.78 -4.48 22.71
CA ARG A 30 -6.41 -4.69 21.31
C ARG A 30 -5.19 -3.86 20.94
N ARG A 31 -4.19 -4.53 20.35
CA ARG A 31 -3.03 -3.82 19.82
C ARG A 31 -3.43 -3.05 18.56
N VAL A 32 -3.24 -1.75 18.58
CA VAL A 32 -3.38 -0.86 17.42
C VAL A 32 -2.01 -0.35 17.05
N THR A 33 -1.70 -0.31 15.77
CA THR A 33 -0.41 0.20 15.27
C THR A 33 -0.62 1.14 14.10
N ILE A 34 0.28 2.11 13.97
CA ILE A 34 0.41 2.96 12.79
C ILE A 34 1.81 2.78 12.19
N GLU A 35 1.94 2.98 10.89
CA GLU A 35 3.16 2.74 10.15
C GLU A 35 3.45 3.89 9.19
N ALA A 36 4.75 4.20 9.03
CA ALA A 36 5.26 5.05 7.97
C ALA A 36 6.44 4.34 7.31
N ARG A 37 6.44 4.27 5.97
CA ARG A 37 7.36 3.46 5.19
C ARG A 37 7.89 4.23 4.00
N GLY A 38 9.08 3.87 3.53
CA GLY A 38 9.65 4.32 2.27
C GLY A 38 10.49 3.21 1.65
N GLY A 39 10.65 3.24 0.34
CA GLY A 39 11.38 2.20 -0.37
C GLY A 39 11.29 2.32 -1.88
N LEU A 40 11.13 1.19 -2.54
CA LEU A 40 11.02 1.09 -3.99
C LEU A 40 9.71 0.41 -4.37
N ASN A 41 9.12 0.88 -5.44
CA ASN A 41 8.01 0.25 -6.14
C ASN A 41 8.52 -0.33 -7.44
N VAL A 42 8.41 -1.65 -7.61
CA VAL A 42 9.01 -2.39 -8.72
C VAL A 42 7.90 -2.96 -9.60
N PRO A 43 7.65 -2.38 -10.78
CA PRO A 43 6.77 -2.98 -11.78
C PRO A 43 7.41 -4.26 -12.34
N THR A 44 6.58 -5.23 -12.71
CA THR A 44 7.05 -6.49 -13.31
C THR A 44 6.12 -6.93 -14.43
N PHE A 45 6.63 -7.86 -15.27
CA PHE A 45 5.96 -8.32 -16.47
C PHE A 45 5.72 -7.18 -17.47
N ASP A 46 4.63 -7.19 -18.20
CA ASP A 46 4.35 -6.27 -19.30
C ASP A 46 4.44 -4.79 -18.90
N ILE A 47 4.07 -4.45 -17.67
CA ILE A 47 4.14 -3.06 -17.18
C ILE A 47 5.59 -2.58 -17.00
N SER A 48 6.55 -3.49 -16.79
CA SER A 48 7.98 -3.13 -16.69
C SER A 48 8.60 -2.70 -18.02
N ASP A 49 7.92 -2.96 -19.12
CA ASP A 49 8.34 -2.47 -20.44
C ASP A 49 7.97 -0.98 -20.63
N ALA A 50 7.00 -0.48 -19.86
CA ALA A 50 6.50 0.89 -19.97
C ALA A 50 7.08 1.85 -18.91
N VAL A 51 7.39 1.34 -17.71
CA VAL A 51 7.86 2.17 -16.60
C VAL A 51 8.95 1.49 -15.78
N ASP A 52 9.91 2.28 -15.32
CA ASP A 52 11.00 1.84 -14.46
C ASP A 52 10.59 1.71 -12.98
N ALA A 53 11.38 0.96 -12.21
CA ALA A 53 11.25 0.95 -10.76
C ALA A 53 11.52 2.34 -10.18
N GLY A 54 10.71 2.76 -9.22
CA GLY A 54 10.80 4.09 -8.67
C GLY A 54 10.64 4.15 -7.15
N PRO A 55 10.92 5.30 -6.53
CA PRO A 55 10.75 5.47 -5.10
C PRO A 55 9.29 5.30 -4.67
N SER A 56 9.09 4.79 -3.45
CA SER A 56 7.77 4.57 -2.87
C SER A 56 7.72 5.07 -1.43
N PHE A 57 6.55 5.61 -1.06
CA PHE A 57 6.24 6.02 0.30
C PHE A 57 4.86 5.51 0.68
N GLY A 58 4.71 5.10 1.94
CA GLY A 58 3.43 4.58 2.39
C GLY A 58 3.17 4.83 3.86
N VAL A 59 1.90 4.81 4.19
CA VAL A 59 1.39 4.83 5.55
C VAL A 59 0.41 3.69 5.74
N GLY A 60 0.29 3.21 6.96
CA GLY A 60 -0.64 2.14 7.28
C GLY A 60 -1.12 2.20 8.70
N ALA A 61 -2.24 1.53 8.94
CA ALA A 61 -2.77 1.28 10.27
C ALA A 61 -3.19 -0.19 10.38
N ALA A 62 -3.04 -0.75 11.56
CA ALA A 62 -3.45 -2.13 11.80
C ALA A 62 -4.02 -2.28 13.20
N VAL A 63 -4.99 -3.19 13.33
CA VAL A 63 -5.58 -3.58 14.61
C VAL A 63 -5.61 -5.10 14.73
N GLN A 64 -5.13 -5.60 15.85
CA GLN A 64 -5.27 -7.00 16.20
C GLN A 64 -6.67 -7.24 16.77
N PHE A 65 -7.56 -7.87 15.99
CA PHE A 65 -8.95 -8.09 16.39
C PHE A 65 -9.20 -9.45 17.05
N ALA A 66 -8.28 -10.40 16.87
CA ALA A 66 -8.27 -11.70 17.54
C ALA A 66 -6.82 -12.18 17.72
N PRO A 67 -6.54 -13.19 18.55
CA PRO A 67 -5.20 -13.75 18.69
C PRO A 67 -4.60 -14.09 17.33
N LYS A 68 -3.43 -13.50 17.01
CA LYS A 68 -2.70 -13.64 15.73
C LYS A 68 -3.43 -13.11 14.48
N LEU A 69 -4.62 -12.54 14.60
CA LEU A 69 -5.38 -12.01 13.45
C LEU A 69 -5.39 -10.49 13.46
N TRP A 70 -5.03 -9.90 12.32
CA TRP A 70 -4.90 -8.48 12.10
C TRP A 70 -5.79 -8.01 10.97
N LEU A 71 -6.46 -6.88 11.18
CA LEU A 71 -7.08 -6.08 10.13
C LEU A 71 -6.16 -4.90 9.87
N MET A 72 -5.82 -4.66 8.60
CA MET A 72 -4.87 -3.63 8.20
C MET A 72 -5.41 -2.82 7.03
N GLY A 73 -5.02 -1.54 6.98
CA GLY A 73 -5.23 -0.66 5.85
C GLY A 73 -3.94 0.05 5.50
N ASP A 74 -3.58 0.03 4.23
CA ASP A 74 -2.38 0.67 3.70
C ASP A 74 -2.72 1.62 2.55
N VAL A 75 -1.99 2.74 2.51
CA VAL A 75 -1.93 3.66 1.37
C VAL A 75 -0.47 3.84 1.02
N ASP A 76 -0.10 3.47 -0.20
CA ASP A 76 1.26 3.62 -0.71
C ASP A 76 1.25 4.43 -2.03
N LEU A 77 2.32 5.19 -2.28
CA LEU A 77 2.56 5.98 -3.48
C LEU A 77 3.87 5.54 -4.11
N GLY A 78 3.84 5.18 -5.38
CA GLY A 78 5.03 4.90 -6.19
C GLY A 78 5.18 5.94 -7.28
N PHE A 79 6.40 6.39 -7.52
CA PHE A 79 6.75 7.36 -8.55
C PHE A 79 7.66 6.70 -9.57
N HIS A 80 7.19 6.57 -10.81
CA HIS A 80 7.87 5.84 -11.86
C HIS A 80 8.18 6.76 -13.04
N SER A 81 9.40 6.68 -13.53
CA SER A 81 9.76 7.31 -14.79
C SER A 81 9.42 6.39 -15.96
N GLY A 82 8.93 6.98 -17.05
CA GLY A 82 8.69 6.23 -18.27
C GLY A 82 9.97 5.66 -18.88
N THR A 83 9.91 4.44 -19.41
CA THR A 83 11.03 3.84 -20.11
C THR A 83 11.31 4.52 -21.44
N ASN A 84 12.51 4.36 -21.99
CA ASN A 84 12.88 4.89 -23.30
C ASN A 84 12.06 4.21 -24.41
N LEU A 85 11.38 5.02 -25.21
CA LEU A 85 10.57 4.54 -26.32
C LEU A 85 11.45 4.06 -27.50
N VAL A 86 10.98 3.01 -28.20
CA VAL A 86 11.61 2.57 -29.45
C VAL A 86 11.45 3.69 -30.49
N GLY A 87 12.55 4.36 -30.82
CA GLY A 87 12.53 5.51 -31.75
C GLY A 87 13.09 6.79 -31.14
N GLY A 88 13.43 6.76 -29.87
CA GLY A 88 14.03 7.86 -29.10
C GLY A 88 12.97 8.75 -28.44
N GLY A 89 13.19 9.09 -27.19
CA GLY A 89 12.32 9.85 -26.30
C GLY A 89 12.03 9.07 -25.03
N GLU A 90 11.76 9.78 -23.95
CA GLU A 90 11.31 9.19 -22.68
C GLU A 90 9.79 9.00 -22.74
N GLY A 91 9.29 7.90 -22.20
CA GLY A 91 7.87 7.67 -21.97
C GLY A 91 7.35 8.63 -20.89
N PRO A 92 6.02 8.77 -20.73
CA PRO A 92 5.45 9.60 -19.69
C PRO A 92 5.73 9.01 -18.30
N ASP A 93 5.94 9.89 -17.32
CA ASP A 93 6.03 9.49 -15.92
C ASP A 93 4.67 8.95 -15.42
N VAL A 94 4.72 7.96 -14.54
CA VAL A 94 3.53 7.32 -13.97
C VAL A 94 3.60 7.30 -12.46
N ASN A 95 2.60 7.87 -11.80
CA ASN A 95 2.42 7.75 -10.37
C ASN A 95 1.40 6.64 -10.07
N VAL A 96 1.74 5.73 -9.17
CA VAL A 96 0.86 4.63 -8.78
C VAL A 96 0.44 4.82 -7.32
N TYR A 97 -0.86 4.93 -7.10
CA TYR A 97 -1.45 5.02 -5.76
C TYR A 97 -2.09 3.69 -5.40
N HIS A 98 -1.72 3.13 -4.27
CA HIS A 98 -2.24 1.86 -3.76
C HIS A 98 -3.16 2.13 -2.57
N TYR A 99 -4.36 1.58 -2.58
CA TYR A 99 -5.34 1.65 -1.49
C TYR A 99 -5.80 0.23 -1.16
N VAL A 100 -5.31 -0.35 -0.07
CA VAL A 100 -5.54 -1.77 0.21
C VAL A 100 -6.00 -2.01 1.63
N ALA A 101 -7.08 -2.78 1.78
CA ALA A 101 -7.51 -3.37 3.03
C ALA A 101 -7.06 -4.84 3.07
N LYS A 102 -6.49 -5.29 4.20
CA LYS A 102 -5.83 -6.60 4.31
C LYS A 102 -6.21 -7.32 5.59
N LEU A 103 -6.21 -8.63 5.51
CA LEU A 103 -6.19 -9.52 6.67
C LEU A 103 -4.78 -10.08 6.83
N GLY A 104 -4.28 -10.08 8.06
CA GLY A 104 -2.97 -10.60 8.42
C GLY A 104 -3.06 -11.73 9.43
N TYR A 105 -2.13 -12.67 9.29
CA TYR A 105 -1.91 -13.72 10.27
C TYR A 105 -0.49 -13.64 10.81
N GLU A 106 -0.37 -13.50 12.13
CA GLU A 106 0.90 -13.40 12.84
C GLU A 106 1.53 -14.78 13.02
N LEU A 107 2.52 -15.09 12.18
CA LEU A 107 3.28 -16.34 12.22
C LEU A 107 4.21 -16.37 13.43
N LEU A 108 4.89 -15.24 13.67
CA LEU A 108 5.83 -15.07 14.77
C LEU A 108 5.40 -13.84 15.58
N SER A 109 5.08 -14.07 16.85
CA SER A 109 4.71 -13.03 17.81
C SER A 109 5.90 -12.58 18.63
N GLU A 110 5.91 -11.32 18.99
CA GLU A 110 6.87 -10.76 19.93
C GLU A 110 6.65 -11.34 21.33
N GLY A 111 7.39 -12.37 21.66
CA GLY A 111 7.40 -12.99 22.99
C GLY A 111 8.83 -13.07 23.51
N GLN A 112 9.46 -14.20 23.27
CA GLN A 112 10.86 -14.45 23.63
C GLN A 112 11.85 -13.86 22.59
N SER A 113 11.38 -13.44 21.42
CA SER A 113 12.16 -12.84 20.33
C SER A 113 11.75 -11.39 20.10
N PRO A 114 12.67 -10.50 19.69
CA PRO A 114 12.32 -9.15 19.27
C PRO A 114 11.65 -9.10 17.88
N TRP A 115 11.54 -10.21 17.17
CA TRP A 115 10.99 -10.30 15.83
C TRP A 115 9.50 -10.60 15.84
N SER A 116 8.78 -9.98 14.90
CA SER A 116 7.41 -10.34 14.54
C SER A 116 7.31 -10.57 13.03
N VAL A 117 6.47 -11.49 12.62
CA VAL A 117 6.20 -11.76 11.20
C VAL A 117 4.70 -11.93 11.00
N ILE A 118 4.13 -11.08 10.17
CA ILE A 118 2.72 -11.13 9.78
C ILE A 118 2.66 -11.36 8.26
N VAL A 119 2.10 -12.46 7.83
CA VAL A 119 1.74 -12.66 6.42
C VAL A 119 0.36 -12.05 6.19
N ASN A 120 0.13 -11.47 5.03
CA ASN A 120 -1.12 -10.78 4.76
C ASN A 120 -1.59 -10.99 3.32
N ALA A 121 -2.91 -10.87 3.15
CA ALA A 121 -3.55 -10.79 1.86
C ALA A 121 -4.72 -9.82 1.94
N GLY A 122 -5.06 -9.19 0.83
CA GLY A 122 -6.12 -8.19 0.82
C GLY A 122 -6.62 -7.85 -0.56
N ALA A 123 -7.51 -6.87 -0.59
CA ALA A 123 -8.05 -6.31 -1.81
C ALA A 123 -8.19 -4.79 -1.68
N GLY A 124 -8.22 -4.12 -2.81
CA GLY A 124 -8.31 -2.68 -2.87
C GLY A 124 -8.34 -2.16 -4.30
N ALA A 125 -7.66 -1.06 -4.52
CA ALA A 125 -7.55 -0.44 -5.84
C ALA A 125 -6.15 0.14 -6.05
N LEU A 126 -5.70 0.11 -7.31
CA LEU A 126 -4.54 0.84 -7.79
C LEU A 126 -5.00 1.93 -8.76
N THR A 127 -4.52 3.15 -8.55
CA THR A 127 -4.71 4.26 -9.47
C THR A 127 -3.39 4.54 -10.17
N PHE A 128 -3.39 4.46 -11.50
CA PHE A 128 -2.27 4.86 -12.36
C PHE A 128 -2.58 6.27 -12.87
N ASP A 129 -1.71 7.20 -12.53
CA ASP A 129 -1.78 8.60 -12.97
C ASP A 129 -0.61 8.85 -13.93
N VAL A 130 -0.93 8.96 -15.22
CA VAL A 130 0.03 9.10 -16.31
C VAL A 130 0.15 10.55 -16.70
N ASP A 131 1.35 11.11 -16.67
CA ASP A 131 1.58 12.50 -17.01
C ASP A 131 1.09 12.82 -18.43
N GLY A 132 0.24 13.85 -18.52
CA GLY A 132 -0.37 14.28 -19.78
C GLY A 132 -1.51 13.41 -20.32
N ALA A 133 -1.80 12.22 -19.74
CA ALA A 133 -2.85 11.32 -20.21
C ALA A 133 -4.04 11.18 -19.23
N GLY A 134 -3.82 11.47 -17.93
CA GLY A 134 -4.84 11.36 -16.89
C GLY A 134 -4.69 10.12 -16.01
N SER A 135 -5.72 9.82 -15.22
CA SER A 135 -5.64 8.74 -14.22
C SER A 135 -6.79 7.75 -14.37
N ASN A 136 -6.45 6.46 -14.24
CA ASN A 136 -7.37 5.34 -14.22
C ASN A 136 -7.20 4.52 -12.93
N THR A 137 -8.31 4.02 -12.39
CA THR A 137 -8.33 3.24 -11.15
C THR A 137 -8.91 1.86 -11.41
N TYR A 138 -8.16 0.85 -11.00
CA TYR A 138 -8.50 -0.56 -11.21
C TYR A 138 -8.61 -1.30 -9.88
N PRO A 139 -9.52 -2.29 -9.76
CA PRO A 139 -9.55 -3.18 -8.62
C PRO A 139 -8.25 -3.98 -8.56
N ALA A 140 -7.80 -4.25 -7.33
CA ALA A 140 -6.55 -4.96 -7.11
C ALA A 140 -6.64 -5.94 -5.95
N ILE A 141 -5.79 -6.95 -5.99
CA ILE A 141 -5.50 -7.83 -4.85
C ILE A 141 -4.06 -7.61 -4.39
N ASN A 142 -3.84 -7.84 -3.11
CA ASN A 142 -2.53 -7.71 -2.47
C ASN A 142 -2.17 -8.99 -1.72
N VAL A 143 -0.90 -9.36 -1.77
CA VAL A 143 -0.30 -10.39 -0.93
C VAL A 143 1.06 -9.92 -0.44
N GLY A 144 1.44 -10.29 0.78
CA GLY A 144 2.73 -9.88 1.29
C GLY A 144 3.03 -10.30 2.71
N ALA A 145 4.05 -9.67 3.28
CA ALA A 145 4.43 -9.85 4.65
C ALA A 145 4.86 -8.52 5.29
N LYS A 146 4.73 -8.45 6.62
CA LYS A 146 5.27 -7.39 7.45
C LYS A 146 6.19 -8.01 8.50
N ILE A 147 7.47 -7.66 8.44
CA ILE A 147 8.51 -8.17 9.32
C ILE A 147 8.92 -7.04 10.24
N GLY A 148 8.65 -7.18 11.53
CA GLY A 148 8.96 -6.20 12.56
C GLY A 148 10.16 -6.61 13.41
N TYR A 149 11.00 -5.66 13.80
CA TYR A 149 12.03 -5.82 14.80
C TYR A 149 11.82 -4.79 15.90
N ARG A 150 11.55 -5.24 17.12
CA ARG A 150 11.24 -4.39 18.27
C ARG A 150 12.48 -3.62 18.75
N LEU A 151 12.41 -2.29 18.66
CA LEU A 151 13.42 -1.38 19.23
C LEU A 151 13.07 -0.98 20.66
N SER A 152 11.78 -0.81 20.94
CA SER A 152 11.25 -0.48 22.25
C SER A 152 9.85 -1.09 22.41
N PRO A 153 9.21 -1.02 23.58
CA PRO A 153 7.86 -1.56 23.76
C PRO A 153 6.80 -1.06 22.77
N ARG A 154 7.00 0.11 22.17
CA ARG A 154 6.05 0.72 21.22
C ARG A 154 6.60 0.97 19.84
N VAL A 155 7.93 0.84 19.63
CA VAL A 155 8.57 1.23 18.37
C VAL A 155 9.25 0.02 17.75
N HIS A 156 8.96 -0.23 16.48
CA HIS A 156 9.53 -1.32 15.70
C HIS A 156 10.11 -0.78 14.40
N LEU A 157 11.24 -1.32 13.98
CA LEU A 157 11.62 -1.28 12.57
C LEU A 157 10.71 -2.21 11.79
N LEU A 158 10.34 -1.81 10.60
CA LEU A 158 9.44 -2.55 9.73
C LEU A 158 10.08 -2.77 8.37
N LEU A 159 10.00 -3.99 7.87
CA LEU A 159 10.23 -4.34 6.47
C LEU A 159 8.90 -4.88 5.92
N SER A 160 8.46 -4.36 4.78
CA SER A 160 7.15 -4.68 4.21
C SER A 160 7.28 -4.98 2.71
N PRO A 161 7.68 -6.21 2.33
CA PRO A 161 7.53 -6.69 0.97
C PRO A 161 6.06 -6.97 0.67
N GLN A 162 5.52 -6.32 -0.36
CA GLN A 162 4.15 -6.48 -0.79
C GLN A 162 4.13 -6.75 -2.30
N GLY A 163 3.08 -7.40 -2.79
CA GLY A 163 2.81 -7.58 -4.21
C GLY A 163 1.36 -7.20 -4.49
N ASP A 164 1.16 -6.28 -5.39
CA ASP A 164 -0.15 -5.81 -5.84
C ASP A 164 -0.39 -6.23 -7.29
N ILE A 165 -1.58 -6.75 -7.54
CA ILE A 165 -2.02 -7.17 -8.87
C ILE A 165 -3.29 -6.38 -9.17
N ALA A 166 -3.19 -5.40 -10.06
CA ALA A 166 -4.33 -4.66 -10.57
C ALA A 166 -4.91 -5.38 -11.78
N PHE A 167 -6.22 -5.51 -11.84
CA PHE A 167 -6.96 -6.04 -12.98
C PHE A 167 -7.27 -4.88 -13.93
N THR A 168 -6.37 -4.66 -14.88
CA THR A 168 -6.41 -3.56 -15.84
C THR A 168 -7.19 -3.94 -17.09
N ASP A 169 -7.54 -2.96 -17.91
CA ASP A 169 -8.10 -3.16 -19.24
C ASP A 169 -6.97 -3.13 -20.28
N ASP A 170 -6.89 -4.17 -21.10
CA ASP A 170 -5.86 -4.33 -22.14
C ASP A 170 -5.92 -3.19 -23.17
N ASP A 171 -7.12 -2.73 -23.49
CA ASP A 171 -7.34 -1.62 -24.42
C ASP A 171 -6.88 -0.24 -23.85
N GLU A 172 -6.81 -0.10 -22.51
CA GLU A 172 -6.43 1.15 -21.85
C GLU A 172 -4.97 1.19 -21.39
N VAL A 173 -4.41 0.05 -20.98
CA VAL A 173 -3.09 -0.04 -20.32
C VAL A 173 -2.11 -0.93 -21.11
N GLY A 174 -2.62 -1.65 -22.13
CA GLY A 174 -1.82 -2.58 -22.92
C GLY A 174 -1.51 -3.91 -22.21
N THR A 175 -2.14 -4.16 -21.05
CA THR A 175 -2.07 -5.41 -20.31
C THR A 175 -3.33 -5.64 -19.50
N SER A 176 -3.77 -6.89 -19.38
CA SER A 176 -4.95 -7.25 -18.58
C SER A 176 -4.66 -7.33 -17.07
N ASN A 177 -3.39 -7.33 -16.67
CA ASN A 177 -2.97 -7.38 -15.27
C ASN A 177 -1.66 -6.61 -15.07
N ALA A 178 -1.70 -5.60 -14.22
CA ALA A 178 -0.51 -4.85 -13.84
C ALA A 178 0.02 -5.37 -12.48
N TRP A 179 1.27 -5.83 -12.47
CA TRP A 179 1.94 -6.35 -11.28
C TRP A 179 2.95 -5.36 -10.77
N VAL A 180 2.79 -4.94 -9.53
CA VAL A 180 3.64 -3.95 -8.88
C VAL A 180 4.06 -4.45 -7.49
N TRP A 181 5.34 -4.34 -7.18
CA TRP A 181 5.92 -4.84 -5.94
C TRP A 181 6.50 -3.71 -5.09
N PRO A 182 5.76 -3.17 -4.10
CA PRO A 182 6.31 -2.28 -3.10
C PRO A 182 7.22 -3.04 -2.12
N PHE A 183 8.51 -2.73 -2.15
CA PHE A 183 9.50 -3.17 -1.16
C PHE A 183 9.84 -1.99 -0.27
N THR A 184 9.22 -1.90 0.89
CA THR A 184 9.34 -0.75 1.77
C THR A 184 9.89 -1.13 3.14
N ALA A 185 10.62 -0.20 3.75
CA ALA A 185 11.07 -0.27 5.13
C ALA A 185 10.62 0.99 5.87
N GLY A 186 10.48 0.90 7.19
CA GLY A 186 10.01 2.05 7.96
C GLY A 186 9.90 1.79 9.45
N ILE A 187 8.98 2.51 10.06
CA ILE A 187 8.73 2.46 11.49
C ILE A 187 7.26 2.12 11.72
N ARG A 188 7.02 1.23 12.67
CA ARG A 188 5.71 0.92 13.23
C ARG A 188 5.66 1.41 14.68
N ILE A 189 4.58 2.06 15.06
CA ILE A 189 4.34 2.56 16.42
C ILE A 189 3.08 1.90 16.97
N GLY A 190 3.20 1.25 18.13
CA GLY A 190 2.08 0.74 18.91
C GLY A 190 1.43 1.87 19.74
N LEU A 191 0.11 1.92 19.70
CA LEU A 191 -0.72 2.88 20.43
C LEU A 191 -1.21 2.29 21.74
#